data_c36eb97387af50e3d8ea2b2d8b900475
#
_entry.id   c36eb97387af50e3d8ea2b2d8b900475
#
_cell.length_a   1.000
_cell.length_b   1.000
_cell.length_c   1.000
_cell.angle_alpha   90.00
_cell.angle_beta   90.00
_cell.angle_gamma   90.00
#
_symmetry.space_group_name_H-M   'P 1'
#
loop_
_entity.id
_entity.type
_entity.pdbx_description
1 polymer ?
#
loop_
_entity_poly.entity_id
_entity_poly.type
_entity_poly.pdbx_seq_one_letter_code
_entity_poly.pdbx_strand_id
1 'polypeptide(L)'
;MRVLLIYPLFPKSFWSFEKTLSLVDKKALLPPLGLVTVAAILPQEWEFRLIDRNIEAVPESDWDWAELVILSGMIVQKQDLLDLVQESHRRGKKVAVGGPYATSVPEDVQAVGADYLILDEGEITLPLFIEAIQRGEERGVFRATEKPSVTETPVPRYDLLKFPAYDNMSVQFSRGCPFQCEFCDIIVLYGRKPRTKTPAQLIAELERLYELGWRG
;
A
#
# COMPACT_ATOMS: atom_id res chain seq x y z
N MET A 1 -8.28 14.59 8.91
CA MET A 1 -8.72 13.18 9.06
C MET A 1 -7.55 12.33 9.51
N ARG A 2 -7.79 11.39 10.41
CA ARG A 2 -6.78 10.49 10.98
C ARG A 2 -6.86 9.14 10.28
N VAL A 3 -5.82 8.80 9.54
CA VAL A 3 -5.78 7.63 8.64
C VAL A 3 -4.78 6.59 9.16
N LEU A 4 -5.27 5.38 9.40
CA LEU A 4 -4.46 4.23 9.76
C LEU A 4 -4.22 3.36 8.52
N LEU A 5 -2.99 3.34 8.06
CA LEU A 5 -2.53 2.49 6.97
C LEU A 5 -2.08 1.16 7.56
N ILE A 6 -2.64 0.04 7.12
CA ILE A 6 -2.24 -1.27 7.61
C ILE A 6 -1.78 -2.14 6.44
N TYR A 7 -0.56 -2.64 6.54
CA TYR A 7 -0.04 -3.64 5.63
C TYR A 7 -0.31 -5.04 6.18
N PRO A 8 -1.09 -5.87 5.48
CA PRO A 8 -1.47 -7.19 5.97
C PRO A 8 -0.29 -8.14 6.12
N LEU A 9 -0.48 -9.13 6.98
CA LEU A 9 0.51 -10.16 7.27
C LEU A 9 0.70 -11.10 6.08
N PHE A 10 1.95 -11.40 5.75
CA PHE A 10 2.28 -12.50 4.84
C PHE A 10 2.14 -13.85 5.54
N PRO A 11 1.63 -14.87 4.85
CA PRO A 11 1.66 -16.22 5.38
C PRO A 11 3.12 -16.68 5.52
N LYS A 12 3.41 -17.41 6.60
CA LYS A 12 4.73 -17.97 6.81
C LYS A 12 5.07 -18.98 5.72
N SER A 13 6.21 -18.79 5.09
CA SER A 13 6.69 -19.67 4.02
C SER A 13 8.22 -19.69 4.00
N PHE A 14 8.80 -20.53 3.16
CA PHE A 14 10.25 -20.51 2.90
C PHE A 14 10.74 -19.11 2.49
N TRP A 15 9.94 -18.38 1.73
CA TRP A 15 10.27 -17.05 1.19
C TRP A 15 10.07 -15.91 2.18
N SER A 16 9.53 -16.17 3.37
CA SER A 16 9.43 -15.13 4.42
C SER A 16 10.75 -14.87 5.14
N PHE A 17 11.76 -15.72 4.96
CA PHE A 17 13.12 -15.58 5.50
C PHE A 17 13.20 -15.34 7.02
N GLU A 18 12.19 -15.70 7.79
CA GLU A 18 12.09 -15.41 9.23
C GLU A 18 13.36 -15.79 10.01
N LYS A 19 13.88 -17.00 9.77
CA LYS A 19 15.09 -17.48 10.45
C LYS A 19 16.34 -16.68 10.07
N THR A 20 16.46 -16.30 8.81
CA THR A 20 17.60 -15.51 8.32
C THR A 20 17.52 -14.08 8.81
N LEU A 21 16.34 -13.46 8.75
CA LEU A 21 16.11 -12.10 9.24
C LEU A 21 16.40 -11.98 10.74
N SER A 22 16.07 -13.00 11.54
CA SER A 22 16.36 -13.00 12.97
C SER A 22 17.87 -13.00 13.30
N LEU A 23 18.73 -13.51 12.40
CA LEU A 23 20.19 -13.49 12.58
C LEU A 23 20.80 -12.09 12.41
N VAL A 24 20.10 -11.20 11.71
CA VAL A 24 20.52 -9.81 11.46
C VAL A 24 19.61 -8.79 12.18
N ASP A 25 18.85 -9.26 13.17
CA ASP A 25 17.91 -8.44 13.97
C ASP A 25 16.90 -7.65 13.10
N LYS A 26 16.39 -8.30 12.06
CA LYS A 26 15.36 -7.76 11.15
C LYS A 26 14.08 -8.57 11.27
N LYS A 27 12.94 -7.91 10.98
CA LYS A 27 11.61 -8.53 11.05
C LYS A 27 10.97 -8.75 9.68
N ALA A 28 11.28 -7.88 8.71
CA ALA A 28 10.77 -7.97 7.35
C ALA A 28 11.87 -7.65 6.33
N LEU A 29 11.75 -8.26 5.15
CA LEU A 29 12.73 -8.04 4.07
C LEU A 29 12.57 -6.65 3.46
N LEU A 30 11.35 -6.23 3.15
CA LEU A 30 11.03 -5.01 2.42
C LEU A 30 9.82 -4.30 3.04
N PRO A 31 9.80 -2.96 3.03
CA PRO A 31 8.67 -2.17 3.51
C PRO A 31 7.50 -2.13 2.50
N PRO A 32 6.29 -1.75 2.95
CA PRO A 32 5.10 -1.59 2.12
C PRO A 32 5.15 -0.32 1.25
N LEU A 33 6.00 -0.32 0.20
CA LEU A 33 6.20 0.83 -0.68
C LEU A 33 4.88 1.40 -1.23
N GLY A 34 3.93 0.54 -1.59
CA GLY A 34 2.62 0.98 -2.11
C GLY A 34 1.85 1.85 -1.11
N LEU A 35 1.81 1.47 0.18
CA LEU A 35 1.10 2.25 1.20
C LEU A 35 1.75 3.59 1.50
N VAL A 36 3.09 3.66 1.55
CA VAL A 36 3.77 4.94 1.74
C VAL A 36 3.68 5.85 0.50
N THR A 37 3.50 5.26 -0.70
CA THR A 37 3.17 6.02 -1.92
C THR A 37 1.74 6.54 -1.87
N VAL A 38 0.77 5.73 -1.45
CA VAL A 38 -0.62 6.15 -1.22
C VAL A 38 -0.66 7.32 -0.23
N ALA A 39 0.05 7.23 0.89
CA ALA A 39 0.14 8.32 1.87
C ALA A 39 0.71 9.63 1.27
N ALA A 40 1.61 9.52 0.29
CA ALA A 40 2.18 10.70 -0.39
C ALA A 40 1.21 11.34 -1.38
N ILE A 41 0.23 10.59 -1.92
CA ILE A 41 -0.80 11.10 -2.85
C ILE A 41 -1.99 11.70 -2.09
N LEU A 42 -2.31 11.15 -0.92
CA LEU A 42 -3.43 11.61 -0.09
C LEU A 42 -3.16 13.04 0.44
N PRO A 43 -4.21 13.80 0.83
CA PRO A 43 -4.07 15.16 1.35
C PRO A 43 -3.09 15.23 2.52
N GLN A 44 -2.07 16.10 2.43
CA GLN A 44 -0.99 16.15 3.41
C GLN A 44 -1.40 16.83 4.74
N GLU A 45 -2.57 17.42 4.80
CA GLU A 45 -3.22 17.88 6.03
C GLU A 45 -3.89 16.74 6.82
N TRP A 46 -3.96 15.51 6.26
CA TRP A 46 -4.38 14.34 7.00
C TRP A 46 -3.23 13.82 7.85
N GLU A 47 -3.57 13.24 8.99
CA GLU A 47 -2.59 12.60 9.86
C GLU A 47 -2.51 11.12 9.54
N PHE A 48 -1.30 10.59 9.41
CA PHE A 48 -1.06 9.20 9.02
C PHE A 48 -0.32 8.43 10.11
N ARG A 49 -0.77 7.21 10.37
CA ARG A 49 0.00 6.15 11.03
C ARG A 49 0.06 4.94 10.13
N LEU A 50 1.22 4.28 10.11
CA LEU A 50 1.41 3.07 9.32
C LEU A 50 1.82 1.92 10.24
N ILE A 51 1.09 0.82 10.15
CA ILE A 51 1.39 -0.43 10.82
C ILE A 51 1.62 -1.51 9.78
N ASP A 52 2.83 -2.07 9.77
CA ASP A 52 3.15 -3.27 9.01
C ASP A 52 3.01 -4.48 9.93
N ARG A 53 2.02 -5.33 9.68
CA ARG A 53 1.75 -6.50 10.50
C ARG A 53 2.84 -7.58 10.43
N ASN A 54 3.76 -7.46 9.49
CA ASN A 54 4.92 -8.33 9.41
C ASN A 54 5.98 -7.98 10.47
N ILE A 55 5.91 -6.79 11.05
CA ILE A 55 6.85 -6.33 12.08
C ILE A 55 6.21 -6.13 13.45
N GLU A 56 4.90 -5.83 13.51
CA GLU A 56 4.16 -5.59 14.77
C GLU A 56 2.65 -5.82 14.64
N ALA A 57 2.00 -6.03 15.76
CA ALA A 57 0.54 -6.03 15.85
C ALA A 57 0.00 -4.59 15.81
N VAL A 58 -1.26 -4.41 15.37
CA VAL A 58 -1.94 -3.11 15.44
C VAL A 58 -2.29 -2.80 16.90
N PRO A 59 -1.74 -1.73 17.50
CA PRO A 59 -2.08 -1.35 18.86
C PRO A 59 -3.54 -0.88 19.00
N GLU A 60 -4.17 -1.14 20.14
CA GLU A 60 -5.52 -0.64 20.42
C GLU A 60 -5.61 0.88 20.31
N SER A 61 -4.58 1.60 20.77
CA SER A 61 -4.50 3.06 20.65
C SER A 61 -4.53 3.57 19.21
N ASP A 62 -4.07 2.78 18.23
CA ASP A 62 -4.09 3.17 16.82
C ASP A 62 -5.48 2.91 16.21
N TRP A 63 -6.14 1.84 16.63
CA TRP A 63 -7.54 1.60 16.30
C TRP A 63 -8.44 2.73 16.83
N ASP A 64 -8.28 3.11 18.10
CA ASP A 64 -9.09 4.16 18.73
C ASP A 64 -8.84 5.53 18.05
N TRP A 65 -7.60 5.80 17.67
CA TRP A 65 -7.20 7.06 17.04
C TRP A 65 -7.76 7.21 15.63
N ALA A 66 -7.87 6.12 14.86
CA ALA A 66 -8.21 6.15 13.45
C ALA A 66 -9.67 6.57 13.19
N GLU A 67 -9.88 7.34 12.14
CA GLU A 67 -11.19 7.66 11.55
C GLU A 67 -11.43 6.84 10.28
N LEU A 68 -10.35 6.56 9.53
CA LEU A 68 -10.34 5.75 8.32
C LEU A 68 -9.19 4.75 8.37
N VAL A 69 -9.47 3.52 7.96
CA VAL A 69 -8.44 2.48 7.76
C VAL A 69 -8.21 2.29 6.26
N ILE A 70 -6.97 2.25 5.84
CA ILE A 70 -6.59 1.94 4.44
C ILE A 70 -5.73 0.69 4.41
N LEU A 71 -6.15 -0.28 3.60
CA LEU A 71 -5.49 -1.56 3.42
C LEU A 71 -4.98 -1.70 1.98
N SER A 72 -3.81 -2.27 1.83
CA SER A 72 -3.29 -2.67 0.52
C SER A 72 -2.46 -3.94 0.66
N GLY A 73 -2.66 -4.91 -0.21
CA GLY A 73 -1.94 -6.17 -0.14
C GLY A 73 -1.90 -6.91 -1.47
N MET A 74 -1.13 -7.99 -1.48
CA MET A 74 -1.07 -8.96 -2.57
C MET A 74 -1.98 -10.15 -2.28
N ILE A 75 -2.26 -10.97 -3.29
CA ILE A 75 -3.16 -12.14 -3.16
C ILE A 75 -2.71 -13.13 -2.07
N VAL A 76 -1.43 -13.24 -1.82
CA VAL A 76 -0.89 -14.10 -0.75
C VAL A 76 -1.25 -13.60 0.66
N GLN A 77 -1.61 -12.31 0.81
CA GLN A 77 -2.04 -11.69 2.06
C GLN A 77 -3.58 -11.66 2.20
N LYS A 78 -4.30 -12.29 1.26
CA LYS A 78 -5.76 -12.28 1.16
C LYS A 78 -6.44 -12.50 2.51
N GLN A 79 -6.10 -13.58 3.22
CA GLN A 79 -6.81 -13.95 4.44
C GLN A 79 -6.73 -12.84 5.49
N ASP A 80 -5.52 -12.37 5.78
CA ASP A 80 -5.30 -11.33 6.77
C ASP A 80 -5.92 -9.98 6.35
N LEU A 81 -5.91 -9.66 5.04
CA LEU A 81 -6.55 -8.46 4.53
C LEU A 81 -8.07 -8.50 4.74
N LEU A 82 -8.73 -9.60 4.42
CA LEU A 82 -10.18 -9.75 4.60
C LEU A 82 -10.56 -9.73 6.08
N ASP A 83 -9.77 -10.37 6.95
CA ASP A 83 -9.96 -10.34 8.40
C ASP A 83 -9.83 -8.90 8.95
N LEU A 84 -8.89 -8.11 8.41
CA LEU A 84 -8.72 -6.70 8.78
C LEU A 84 -9.90 -5.82 8.34
N VAL A 85 -10.53 -6.09 7.20
CA VAL A 85 -11.77 -5.41 6.81
C VAL A 85 -12.86 -5.65 7.84
N GLN A 86 -13.07 -6.92 8.22
CA GLN A 86 -14.07 -7.28 9.22
C GLN A 86 -13.74 -6.68 10.61
N GLU A 87 -12.46 -6.69 11.01
CA GLU A 87 -12.02 -6.08 12.26
C GLU A 87 -12.26 -4.57 12.28
N SER A 88 -11.98 -3.88 11.17
CA SER A 88 -12.26 -2.44 11.04
C SER A 88 -13.74 -2.15 11.28
N HIS A 89 -14.63 -2.93 10.69
CA HIS A 89 -16.08 -2.78 10.88
C HIS A 89 -16.54 -3.11 12.31
N ARG A 90 -15.98 -4.17 12.94
CA ARG A 90 -16.28 -4.48 14.35
C ARG A 90 -15.93 -3.34 15.28
N ARG A 91 -14.96 -2.52 14.90
CA ARG A 91 -14.50 -1.31 15.62
C ARG A 91 -15.21 -0.04 15.17
N GLY A 92 -16.21 -0.14 14.30
CA GLY A 92 -16.95 1.01 13.77
C GLY A 92 -16.13 1.93 12.88
N LYS A 93 -15.06 1.41 12.24
CA LYS A 93 -14.21 2.20 11.35
C LYS A 93 -14.61 2.01 9.90
N LYS A 94 -14.57 3.08 9.11
CA LYS A 94 -14.64 2.99 7.65
C LYS A 94 -13.33 2.39 7.12
N VAL A 95 -13.45 1.57 6.06
CA VAL A 95 -12.28 0.92 5.48
C VAL A 95 -12.23 1.08 3.96
N ALA A 96 -11.07 1.53 3.49
CA ALA A 96 -10.71 1.60 2.08
C ALA A 96 -9.70 0.50 1.74
N VAL A 97 -9.92 -0.20 0.65
CA VAL A 97 -9.02 -1.28 0.21
C VAL A 97 -8.57 -1.02 -1.22
N GLY A 98 -7.26 -1.11 -1.43
CA GLY A 98 -6.65 -0.97 -2.76
C GLY A 98 -5.51 -1.96 -2.98
N GLY A 99 -4.73 -1.69 -4.02
CA GLY A 99 -3.55 -2.47 -4.38
C GLY A 99 -3.83 -3.68 -5.27
N PRO A 100 -2.79 -4.50 -5.52
CA PRO A 100 -2.84 -5.56 -6.53
C PRO A 100 -3.96 -6.57 -6.32
N TYR A 101 -4.14 -7.05 -5.08
CA TYR A 101 -5.18 -8.04 -4.78
C TYR A 101 -6.60 -7.49 -5.01
N ALA A 102 -6.90 -6.32 -4.45
CA ALA A 102 -8.21 -5.71 -4.62
C ALA A 102 -8.53 -5.37 -6.09
N THR A 103 -7.50 -5.01 -6.89
CA THR A 103 -7.66 -4.76 -8.33
C THR A 103 -7.93 -6.05 -9.11
N SER A 104 -7.25 -7.15 -8.77
CA SER A 104 -7.39 -8.44 -9.48
C SER A 104 -8.66 -9.19 -9.11
N VAL A 105 -9.09 -9.13 -7.84
CA VAL A 105 -10.24 -9.88 -7.31
C VAL A 105 -11.11 -8.96 -6.42
N PRO A 106 -11.72 -7.90 -6.98
CA PRO A 106 -12.47 -6.93 -6.20
C PRO A 106 -13.71 -7.52 -5.53
N GLU A 107 -14.29 -8.58 -6.09
CA GLU A 107 -15.46 -9.28 -5.56
C GLU A 107 -15.21 -9.86 -4.15
N ASP A 108 -14.03 -10.36 -3.87
CA ASP A 108 -13.70 -10.87 -2.54
C ASP A 108 -13.76 -9.76 -1.47
N VAL A 109 -13.23 -8.59 -1.81
CA VAL A 109 -13.17 -7.43 -0.93
C VAL A 109 -14.55 -6.79 -0.77
N GLN A 110 -15.36 -6.79 -1.84
CA GLN A 110 -16.76 -6.37 -1.79
C GLN A 110 -17.60 -7.29 -0.90
N ALA A 111 -17.39 -8.60 -1.00
CA ALA A 111 -18.15 -9.59 -0.24
C ALA A 111 -17.97 -9.44 1.29
N VAL A 112 -16.82 -9.01 1.76
CA VAL A 112 -16.57 -8.71 3.19
C VAL A 112 -16.98 -7.29 3.58
N GLY A 113 -17.50 -6.50 2.62
CA GLY A 113 -18.17 -5.22 2.87
C GLY A 113 -17.28 -3.99 2.93
N ALA A 114 -16.06 -4.00 2.38
CA ALA A 114 -15.22 -2.80 2.33
C ALA A 114 -16.01 -1.57 1.85
N ASP A 115 -15.86 -0.43 2.53
CA ASP A 115 -16.63 0.79 2.21
C ASP A 115 -16.13 1.43 0.91
N TYR A 116 -14.83 1.45 0.70
CA TYR A 116 -14.23 2.04 -0.50
C TYR A 116 -13.27 1.05 -1.16
N LEU A 117 -13.45 0.83 -2.46
CA LEU A 117 -12.51 0.08 -3.29
C LEU A 117 -11.75 1.06 -4.19
N ILE A 118 -10.43 1.11 -4.01
CA ILE A 118 -9.52 1.97 -4.78
C ILE A 118 -8.71 1.04 -5.68
N LEU A 119 -9.21 0.83 -6.88
CA LEU A 119 -8.70 -0.15 -7.82
C LEU A 119 -7.75 0.50 -8.83
N ASP A 120 -6.94 -0.33 -9.49
CA ASP A 120 -5.94 0.13 -10.46
C ASP A 120 -4.83 1.02 -9.84
N GLU A 121 -4.34 2.02 -10.55
CA GLU A 121 -3.21 2.84 -10.09
C GLU A 121 -3.68 4.09 -9.35
N GLY A 122 -3.16 4.28 -8.14
CA GLY A 122 -3.60 5.29 -7.17
C GLY A 122 -3.48 6.73 -7.65
N GLU A 123 -2.57 7.03 -8.57
CA GLU A 123 -2.39 8.37 -9.12
C GLU A 123 -3.67 8.91 -9.79
N ILE A 124 -4.51 8.01 -10.33
CA ILE A 124 -5.81 8.39 -10.93
C ILE A 124 -6.95 8.18 -9.94
N THR A 125 -6.96 7.07 -9.21
CA THR A 125 -8.13 6.65 -8.44
C THR A 125 -8.21 7.26 -7.05
N LEU A 126 -7.07 7.63 -6.44
CA LEU A 126 -7.07 8.34 -5.15
C LEU A 126 -7.68 9.74 -5.23
N PRO A 127 -7.44 10.58 -6.26
CA PRO A 127 -8.17 11.83 -6.42
C PRO A 127 -9.69 11.66 -6.43
N LEU A 128 -10.22 10.65 -7.14
CA LEU A 128 -11.66 10.35 -7.16
C LEU A 128 -12.18 9.95 -5.78
N PHE A 129 -11.42 9.15 -5.06
CA PHE A 129 -11.74 8.78 -3.68
C PHE A 129 -11.75 9.99 -2.73
N ILE A 130 -10.76 10.89 -2.85
CA ILE A 130 -10.69 12.12 -2.05
C ILE A 130 -11.92 12.99 -2.29
N GLU A 131 -12.30 13.20 -3.56
CA GLU A 131 -13.50 13.95 -3.91
C GLU A 131 -14.78 13.33 -3.32
N ALA A 132 -14.90 12.00 -3.37
CA ALA A 132 -16.04 11.30 -2.81
C ALA A 132 -16.13 11.50 -1.28
N ILE A 133 -15.01 11.39 -0.56
CA ILE A 133 -14.94 11.70 0.88
C ILE A 133 -15.35 13.16 1.16
N GLN A 134 -14.86 14.11 0.37
CA GLN A 134 -15.21 15.53 0.53
C GLN A 134 -16.69 15.80 0.29
N ARG A 135 -17.35 15.02 -0.60
CA ARG A 135 -18.81 15.07 -0.81
C ARG A 135 -19.61 14.34 0.26
N GLY A 136 -18.94 13.68 1.21
CA GLY A 136 -19.60 12.91 2.28
C GLY A 136 -20.13 11.55 1.81
N GLU A 137 -19.64 11.02 0.70
CA GLU A 137 -20.02 9.68 0.23
C GLU A 137 -19.47 8.62 1.19
N GLU A 138 -20.33 7.75 1.65
CA GLU A 138 -19.96 6.74 2.64
C GLU A 138 -19.40 5.45 2.05
N ARG A 139 -19.56 5.23 0.75
CA ARG A 139 -19.09 4.06 -0.01
C ARG A 139 -18.76 4.44 -1.45
N GLY A 140 -17.85 3.69 -2.08
CA GLY A 140 -17.56 3.90 -3.49
C GLY A 140 -16.60 2.87 -4.06
N VAL A 141 -16.63 2.73 -5.39
CA VAL A 141 -15.67 1.94 -6.17
C VAL A 141 -15.04 2.85 -7.20
N PHE A 142 -13.73 3.06 -7.06
CA PHE A 142 -12.95 3.97 -7.89
C PHE A 142 -12.04 3.15 -8.80
N ARG A 143 -12.22 3.27 -10.10
CA ARG A 143 -11.46 2.55 -11.12
C ARG A 143 -10.92 3.50 -12.18
N ALA A 144 -9.85 3.07 -12.84
CA ALA A 144 -9.28 3.75 -13.99
C ALA A 144 -9.05 2.77 -15.13
N THR A 145 -9.42 3.13 -16.34
CA THR A 145 -9.10 2.38 -17.55
C THR A 145 -7.75 2.78 -18.14
N GLU A 146 -7.33 4.00 -17.86
CA GLU A 146 -6.05 4.55 -18.30
C GLU A 146 -4.94 4.23 -17.30
N LYS A 147 -3.71 4.24 -17.80
CA LYS A 147 -2.52 4.06 -16.99
C LYS A 147 -1.79 5.40 -16.85
N PRO A 148 -1.58 5.92 -15.62
CA PRO A 148 -0.95 7.21 -15.39
C PRO A 148 0.51 7.23 -15.84
N SER A 149 1.05 8.40 -16.07
CA SER A 149 2.49 8.58 -16.14
C SER A 149 3.08 8.38 -14.74
N VAL A 150 4.07 7.50 -14.60
CA VAL A 150 4.78 7.31 -13.31
C VAL A 150 5.66 8.51 -12.94
N THR A 151 5.82 9.48 -13.87
CA THR A 151 6.48 10.76 -13.57
C THR A 151 5.65 11.68 -12.67
N GLU A 152 4.37 11.36 -12.47
CA GLU A 152 3.47 12.10 -11.56
C GLU A 152 3.47 11.50 -10.15
N THR A 153 4.05 10.31 -9.96
CA THR A 153 4.13 9.67 -8.65
C THR A 153 5.03 10.48 -7.71
N PRO A 154 4.54 10.93 -6.55
CA PRO A 154 5.35 11.69 -5.59
C PRO A 154 6.39 10.82 -4.91
N VAL A 155 7.35 11.46 -4.22
CA VAL A 155 8.28 10.77 -3.31
C VAL A 155 7.47 10.13 -2.19
N PRO A 156 7.62 8.81 -1.95
CA PRO A 156 6.87 8.12 -0.92
C PRO A 156 7.12 8.67 0.50
N ARG A 157 6.13 8.55 1.38
CA ARG A 157 6.21 8.94 2.79
C ARG A 157 7.05 7.94 3.61
N TYR A 158 8.34 7.83 3.28
CA TYR A 158 9.28 6.95 3.97
C TYR A 158 9.42 7.26 5.46
N ASP A 159 9.07 8.48 5.87
CA ASP A 159 9.01 8.92 7.28
C ASP A 159 8.01 8.12 8.13
N LEU A 160 7.07 7.42 7.53
CA LEU A 160 6.12 6.54 8.21
C LEU A 160 6.72 5.14 8.52
N LEU A 161 7.89 4.81 8.00
CA LEU A 161 8.50 3.50 8.13
C LEU A 161 9.37 3.37 9.39
N LYS A 162 9.35 2.21 10.02
CA LYS A 162 10.25 1.84 11.12
C LYS A 162 11.52 1.19 10.56
N PHE A 163 12.43 1.98 10.00
CA PHE A 163 13.63 1.53 9.29
C PHE A 163 14.40 0.38 9.95
N PRO A 164 14.63 0.37 11.29
CA PRO A 164 15.39 -0.72 11.92
C PRO A 164 14.77 -2.11 11.72
N ALA A 165 13.47 -2.19 11.45
CA ALA A 165 12.77 -3.47 11.29
C ALA A 165 12.98 -4.11 9.92
N TYR A 166 13.42 -3.36 8.92
CA TYR A 166 13.58 -3.83 7.54
C TYR A 166 15.03 -4.12 7.19
N ASP A 167 15.25 -5.17 6.39
CA ASP A 167 16.57 -5.51 5.88
C ASP A 167 16.97 -4.59 4.72
N ASN A 168 16.03 -4.34 3.81
CA ASN A 168 16.22 -3.49 2.64
C ASN A 168 15.11 -2.45 2.49
N MET A 169 15.37 -1.39 1.70
CA MET A 169 14.37 -0.42 1.26
C MET A 169 14.00 -0.66 -0.21
N SER A 170 12.84 -0.15 -0.59
CA SER A 170 12.34 -0.27 -1.96
C SER A 170 12.16 1.09 -2.60
N VAL A 171 12.57 1.20 -3.86
CA VAL A 171 12.20 2.26 -4.79
C VAL A 171 11.59 1.64 -6.04
N GLN A 172 10.65 2.31 -6.68
CA GLN A 172 10.02 1.79 -7.89
C GLN A 172 10.44 2.61 -9.10
N PHE A 173 11.25 2.02 -9.97
CA PHE A 173 11.69 2.66 -11.22
C PHE A 173 10.64 2.65 -12.31
N SER A 174 9.95 1.51 -12.49
CA SER A 174 9.03 1.31 -13.62
C SER A 174 7.79 0.52 -13.25
N ARG A 175 6.73 0.69 -14.05
CA ARG A 175 5.52 -0.14 -14.05
C ARG A 175 5.23 -0.60 -15.48
N GLY A 176 4.59 -1.78 -15.60
CA GLY A 176 4.29 -2.41 -16.88
C GLY A 176 5.40 -3.34 -17.35
N CYS A 177 5.05 -4.29 -18.23
CA CYS A 177 5.97 -5.30 -18.72
C CYS A 177 5.62 -5.70 -20.16
N PRO A 178 6.57 -5.72 -21.12
CA PRO A 178 6.28 -6.11 -22.49
C PRO A 178 6.16 -7.62 -22.69
N PHE A 179 6.65 -8.42 -21.73
CA PHE A 179 6.66 -9.88 -21.82
C PHE A 179 5.27 -10.48 -21.58
N GLN A 180 5.05 -11.71 -22.05
CA GLN A 180 3.77 -12.40 -21.99
C GLN A 180 3.94 -13.75 -21.24
N CYS A 181 4.28 -13.65 -19.94
CA CYS A 181 4.39 -14.83 -19.09
C CYS A 181 2.98 -15.29 -18.68
N GLU A 182 2.67 -16.58 -18.85
CA GLU A 182 1.33 -17.15 -18.59
C GLU A 182 0.88 -17.01 -17.12
N PHE A 183 1.84 -17.03 -16.19
CA PHE A 183 1.59 -16.99 -14.75
C PHE A 183 1.60 -15.58 -14.15
N CYS A 184 1.85 -14.53 -14.95
CA CYS A 184 2.13 -13.19 -14.44
C CYS A 184 0.98 -12.23 -14.74
N ASP A 185 0.43 -11.62 -13.70
CA ASP A 185 -0.65 -10.64 -13.78
C ASP A 185 -0.18 -9.18 -13.96
N ILE A 186 1.13 -8.94 -13.95
CA ILE A 186 1.72 -7.58 -14.10
C ILE A 186 1.19 -6.85 -15.34
N ILE A 187 1.02 -7.57 -16.45
CA ILE A 187 0.50 -6.97 -17.68
C ILE A 187 -0.98 -6.59 -17.59
N VAL A 188 -1.74 -7.26 -16.73
CA VAL A 188 -3.14 -6.94 -16.44
C VAL A 188 -3.22 -5.74 -15.54
N LEU A 189 -2.45 -5.73 -14.46
CA LEU A 189 -2.42 -4.65 -13.47
C LEU A 189 -1.84 -3.35 -14.03
N TYR A 190 -0.67 -3.42 -14.68
CA TYR A 190 0.13 -2.24 -15.04
C TYR A 190 0.31 -2.05 -16.55
N GLY A 191 -0.25 -2.93 -17.37
CA GLY A 191 -0.18 -2.85 -18.83
C GLY A 191 1.12 -3.38 -19.42
N ARG A 192 1.15 -3.42 -20.76
CA ARG A 192 2.27 -3.99 -21.53
C ARG A 192 3.38 -2.99 -21.87
N LYS A 193 3.11 -1.69 -21.74
CA LYS A 193 4.09 -0.64 -22.04
C LYS A 193 4.83 -0.28 -20.74
N PRO A 194 6.14 -0.50 -20.66
CA PRO A 194 6.93 -0.02 -19.54
C PRO A 194 6.86 1.50 -19.45
N ARG A 195 6.52 2.01 -18.29
CA ARG A 195 6.52 3.44 -17.94
C ARG A 195 7.54 3.64 -16.84
N THR A 196 8.46 4.57 -17.02
CA THR A 196 9.60 4.77 -16.13
C THR A 196 9.56 6.13 -15.46
N LYS A 197 10.01 6.18 -14.22
CA LYS A 197 10.36 7.44 -13.56
C LYS A 197 11.59 8.06 -14.21
N THR A 198 11.74 9.36 -14.03
CA THR A 198 12.97 10.06 -14.41
C THR A 198 14.11 9.75 -13.44
N PRO A 199 15.39 9.89 -13.87
CA PRO A 199 16.51 9.78 -12.95
C PRO A 199 16.42 10.74 -11.76
N ALA A 200 15.94 11.96 -11.98
CA ALA A 200 15.77 12.97 -10.92
C ALA A 200 14.79 12.50 -9.83
N GLN A 201 13.69 11.83 -10.21
CA GLN A 201 12.74 11.28 -9.22
C GLN A 201 13.38 10.18 -8.38
N LEU A 202 14.16 9.27 -9.00
CA LEU A 202 14.84 8.22 -8.23
C LEU A 202 15.91 8.80 -7.29
N ILE A 203 16.64 9.81 -7.75
CA ILE A 203 17.61 10.51 -6.90
C ILE A 203 16.89 11.13 -5.70
N ALA A 204 15.77 11.82 -5.90
CA ALA A 204 14.99 12.42 -4.82
C ALA A 204 14.48 11.38 -3.81
N GLU A 205 14.05 10.19 -4.26
CA GLU A 205 13.65 9.09 -3.37
C GLU A 205 14.84 8.56 -2.55
N LEU A 206 16.01 8.38 -3.17
CA LEU A 206 17.23 7.92 -2.49
C LEU A 206 17.76 8.97 -1.51
N GLU A 207 17.75 10.25 -1.89
CA GLU A 207 18.11 11.37 -1.01
C GLU A 207 17.18 11.42 0.20
N ARG A 208 15.87 11.25 -0.02
CA ARG A 208 14.90 11.23 1.08
C ARG A 208 15.14 10.08 2.05
N LEU A 209 15.43 8.89 1.56
CA LEU A 209 15.81 7.73 2.40
C LEU A 209 17.10 8.04 3.20
N TYR A 210 18.09 8.65 2.55
CA TYR A 210 19.35 9.03 3.19
C TYR A 210 19.15 10.09 4.28
N GLU A 211 18.35 11.14 4.03
CA GLU A 211 18.00 12.19 4.99
C GLU A 211 17.29 11.62 6.24
N LEU A 212 16.42 10.63 6.03
CA LEU A 212 15.70 9.94 7.11
C LEU A 212 16.57 8.94 7.88
N GLY A 213 17.84 8.79 7.50
CA GLY A 213 18.82 7.98 8.22
C GLY A 213 19.04 6.57 7.68
N TRP A 214 18.46 6.19 6.55
CA TRP A 214 18.76 4.90 5.92
C TRP A 214 20.20 4.89 5.37
N ARG A 215 20.94 3.81 5.65
CA ARG A 215 22.36 3.63 5.29
C ARG A 215 22.67 2.26 4.69
N GLY A 216 21.64 1.54 4.28
CA GLY A 216 21.79 0.23 3.64
C GLY A 216 22.19 0.29 2.17
#